data_631623357425fad4de47f2c9b6ddcb8a
#
_entry.id   631623357425fad4de47f2c9b6ddcb8a
#
_cell.length_a   1.000
_cell.length_b   1.000
_cell.length_c   1.000
_cell.angle_alpha   90.00
_cell.angle_beta   90.00
_cell.angle_gamma   90.00
#
_symmetry.space_group_name_H-M   'P 1'
#
loop_
_entity.id
_entity.type
_entity.pdbx_description
1 polymer ?
#
loop_
_entity_poly.entity_id
_entity_poly.type
_entity_poly.pdbx_seq_one_letter_code
_entity_poly.pdbx_strand_id
1 'polypeptide(L)'
;MMNLKGRSFLKLLDFTPAEIEYLLALAADFKAKKKAGIPHKIHEGKNIALLFAKDSTRTRCAFEAAGADLGMHSTYLGPSGSQMGKKESIADTARVLGRMYDGIEYRGFGQDLVEQLAKYAGVPVWNGLTNEFHPTQILADFLTIQEYFGDLKGKKLVYMGDARYNMGDSLMVGCAKMGMHFVACAPEKYFPGRELIEQCQAIAAETGATLEFVTDPMIATKDAHVIYTDVWVSMGEPDSVWEERIAELTPDRVTKALMDNAGAQCRFMHCLPAFHDLNTAVGKEIYEKFGIDCMEVTDEVFESEASIVFDEAENRMHTIKAVMAATL
;
A
#
# COMPACT_ATOMS: atom_id res chain seq x y z
N MET A 1 13.34 -3.20 -24.14
CA MET A 1 13.57 -3.33 -22.68
C MET A 1 13.01 -2.09 -22.02
N MET A 2 12.12 -2.22 -21.04
CA MET A 2 11.53 -1.06 -20.33
C MET A 2 12.67 -0.29 -19.63
N ASN A 3 12.66 1.03 -19.73
CA ASN A 3 13.68 1.87 -19.09
C ASN A 3 13.00 2.83 -18.12
N LEU A 4 13.13 2.56 -16.83
CA LEU A 4 12.60 3.40 -15.75
C LEU A 4 13.73 4.16 -15.01
N LYS A 5 14.97 4.06 -15.50
CA LYS A 5 16.14 4.69 -14.85
C LYS A 5 15.96 6.20 -14.67
N GLY A 6 16.21 6.67 -13.46
CA GLY A 6 16.08 8.07 -13.07
C GLY A 6 14.65 8.51 -12.73
N ARG A 7 13.63 7.64 -12.92
CA ARG A 7 12.24 7.98 -12.57
C ARG A 7 11.97 7.81 -11.08
N SER A 8 11.21 8.74 -10.54
CA SER A 8 10.64 8.61 -9.20
C SER A 8 9.40 7.70 -9.22
N PHE A 9 9.08 7.06 -8.09
CA PHE A 9 7.92 6.19 -7.92
C PHE A 9 6.99 6.78 -6.86
N LEU A 10 6.09 7.69 -7.27
CA LEU A 10 5.29 8.51 -6.36
C LEU A 10 3.84 8.04 -6.24
N LYS A 11 3.23 7.60 -7.32
CA LYS A 11 1.86 7.07 -7.42
C LYS A 11 1.73 6.22 -8.68
N LEU A 12 0.83 5.23 -8.67
CA LEU A 12 0.61 4.35 -9.84
C LEU A 12 -0.02 5.08 -11.03
N LEU A 13 -0.65 6.23 -10.82
CA LEU A 13 -1.12 7.10 -11.92
C LEU A 13 -0.02 7.47 -12.91
N ASP A 14 1.22 7.61 -12.43
CA ASP A 14 2.38 8.01 -13.24
C ASP A 14 2.95 6.88 -14.11
N PHE A 15 2.42 5.65 -13.98
CA PHE A 15 2.92 4.46 -14.64
C PHE A 15 1.87 3.87 -15.58
N THR A 16 2.33 3.34 -16.71
CA THR A 16 1.51 2.56 -17.63
C THR A 16 1.27 1.14 -17.10
N PRO A 17 0.20 0.45 -17.53
CA PRO A 17 0.01 -0.97 -17.20
C PRO A 17 1.23 -1.84 -17.47
N ALA A 18 1.88 -1.66 -18.63
CA ALA A 18 3.07 -2.42 -19.01
C ALA A 18 4.28 -2.15 -18.08
N GLU A 19 4.43 -0.93 -17.56
CA GLU A 19 5.47 -0.60 -16.58
C GLU A 19 5.19 -1.24 -15.22
N ILE A 20 3.92 -1.32 -14.81
CA ILE A 20 3.50 -2.02 -13.58
C ILE A 20 3.75 -3.52 -13.73
N GLU A 21 3.35 -4.13 -14.84
CA GLU A 21 3.63 -5.55 -15.14
C GLU A 21 5.13 -5.86 -15.12
N TYR A 22 5.94 -4.98 -15.69
CA TYR A 22 7.41 -5.12 -15.66
C TYR A 22 7.96 -5.12 -14.23
N LEU A 23 7.49 -4.21 -13.36
CA LEU A 23 7.90 -4.16 -11.96
C LEU A 23 7.46 -5.41 -11.18
N LEU A 24 6.25 -5.92 -11.43
CA LEU A 24 5.76 -7.16 -10.82
C LEU A 24 6.57 -8.38 -11.25
N ALA A 25 6.88 -8.50 -12.55
CA ALA A 25 7.70 -9.59 -13.06
C ALA A 25 9.13 -9.55 -12.48
N LEU A 26 9.71 -8.35 -12.36
CA LEU A 26 11.03 -8.15 -11.75
C LEU A 26 11.01 -8.51 -10.25
N ALA A 27 9.93 -8.16 -9.54
CA ALA A 27 9.76 -8.51 -8.13
C ALA A 27 9.65 -10.04 -7.93
N ALA A 28 8.91 -10.72 -8.78
CA ALA A 28 8.79 -12.18 -8.78
C ALA A 28 10.16 -12.86 -9.02
N ASP A 29 10.96 -12.36 -9.97
CA ASP A 29 12.32 -12.83 -10.23
C ASP A 29 13.23 -12.65 -9.01
N PHE A 30 13.20 -11.47 -8.37
CA PHE A 30 13.97 -11.24 -7.14
C PHE A 30 13.51 -12.10 -5.97
N LYS A 31 12.20 -12.35 -5.83
CA LYS A 31 11.65 -13.26 -4.83
C LYS A 31 12.20 -14.68 -5.05
N ALA A 32 12.15 -15.16 -6.28
CA ALA A 32 12.68 -16.48 -6.64
C ALA A 32 14.19 -16.60 -6.38
N LYS A 33 14.98 -15.58 -6.76
CA LYS A 33 16.42 -15.53 -6.48
C LYS A 33 16.73 -15.57 -5.00
N LYS A 34 16.01 -14.77 -4.19
CA LYS A 34 16.20 -14.74 -2.73
C LYS A 34 15.88 -16.09 -2.10
N LYS A 35 14.75 -16.72 -2.49
CA LYS A 35 14.37 -18.07 -2.00
C LYS A 35 15.38 -19.15 -2.42
N ALA A 36 16.01 -19.01 -3.58
CA ALA A 36 17.05 -19.92 -4.06
C ALA A 36 18.47 -19.62 -3.51
N GLY A 37 18.63 -18.59 -2.68
CA GLY A 37 19.95 -18.17 -2.16
C GLY A 37 20.88 -17.58 -3.23
N ILE A 38 20.33 -17.11 -4.38
CA ILE A 38 21.12 -16.54 -5.48
C ILE A 38 21.38 -15.05 -5.18
N PRO A 39 22.67 -14.64 -5.02
CA PRO A 39 23.03 -13.24 -4.81
C PRO A 39 22.62 -12.37 -6.00
N HIS A 40 22.12 -11.15 -5.70
CA HIS A 40 21.69 -10.20 -6.75
C HIS A 40 22.03 -8.75 -6.38
N LYS A 41 23.29 -8.52 -5.97
CA LYS A 41 23.83 -7.20 -5.56
C LYS A 41 24.12 -6.30 -6.78
N ILE A 42 23.09 -5.97 -7.54
CA ILE A 42 23.22 -5.20 -8.79
C ILE A 42 23.49 -3.70 -8.60
N HIS A 43 23.38 -3.20 -7.37
CA HIS A 43 23.63 -1.82 -6.98
C HIS A 43 24.66 -1.71 -5.85
N GLU A 44 25.69 -2.57 -5.89
CA GLU A 44 26.74 -2.57 -4.86
C GLU A 44 27.41 -1.21 -4.71
N GLY A 45 27.54 -0.74 -3.47
CA GLY A 45 28.18 0.52 -3.12
C GLY A 45 27.27 1.76 -3.23
N LYS A 46 26.02 1.64 -3.70
CA LYS A 46 25.06 2.74 -3.69
C LYS A 46 24.52 3.00 -2.28
N ASN A 47 24.09 4.24 -2.04
CA ASN A 47 23.55 4.68 -0.76
C ASN A 47 22.15 5.26 -0.95
N ILE A 48 21.20 4.89 -0.08
CA ILE A 48 19.85 5.42 -0.09
C ILE A 48 19.48 6.06 1.25
N ALA A 49 18.72 7.15 1.21
CA ALA A 49 18.15 7.78 2.38
C ALA A 49 16.71 7.29 2.59
N LEU A 50 16.36 6.91 3.82
CA LEU A 50 15.01 6.54 4.24
C LEU A 50 14.47 7.63 5.15
N LEU A 51 13.67 8.53 4.60
CA LEU A 51 13.17 9.75 5.23
C LEU A 51 11.74 9.56 5.75
N PHE A 52 11.59 9.43 7.05
CA PHE A 52 10.34 9.14 7.71
C PHE A 52 9.82 10.34 8.52
N ALA A 53 8.67 10.90 8.14
CA ALA A 53 7.91 11.82 8.97
C ALA A 53 6.83 11.09 9.80
N LYS A 54 6.48 9.86 9.41
CA LYS A 54 5.62 8.91 10.15
C LYS A 54 6.37 7.59 10.34
N ASP A 55 6.36 7.04 11.53
CA ASP A 55 7.02 5.75 11.82
C ASP A 55 6.37 4.58 11.07
N SER A 56 7.15 3.58 10.75
CA SER A 56 6.69 2.32 10.18
C SER A 56 7.73 1.21 10.32
N THR A 57 7.37 0.14 11.00
CA THR A 57 8.22 -1.06 11.08
C THR A 57 8.36 -1.72 9.70
N ARG A 58 7.24 -2.01 9.03
CA ARG A 58 7.22 -2.77 7.76
C ARG A 58 7.91 -2.03 6.62
N THR A 59 7.57 -0.76 6.38
CA THR A 59 8.19 0.02 5.29
C THR A 59 9.69 0.17 5.50
N ARG A 60 10.13 0.49 6.73
CA ARG A 60 11.53 0.58 7.06
C ARG A 60 12.26 -0.73 6.82
N CYS A 61 11.79 -1.83 7.42
CA CYS A 61 12.42 -3.14 7.27
C CYS A 61 12.45 -3.60 5.80
N ALA A 62 11.38 -3.33 5.03
CA ALA A 62 11.31 -3.71 3.62
C ALA A 62 12.36 -2.96 2.78
N PHE A 63 12.51 -1.64 2.95
CA PHE A 63 13.55 -0.86 2.25
C PHE A 63 14.96 -1.23 2.68
N GLU A 64 15.21 -1.38 3.99
CA GLU A 64 16.55 -1.77 4.51
C GLU A 64 16.94 -3.16 3.99
N ALA A 65 16.05 -4.15 4.08
CA ALA A 65 16.32 -5.52 3.60
C ALA A 65 16.47 -5.58 2.07
N ALA A 66 15.61 -4.88 1.34
CA ALA A 66 15.71 -4.78 -0.12
C ALA A 66 17.00 -4.10 -0.57
N GLY A 67 17.39 -3.02 0.10
CA GLY A 67 18.65 -2.33 -0.15
C GLY A 67 19.88 -3.23 0.09
N ALA A 68 19.89 -3.93 1.22
CA ALA A 68 20.96 -4.89 1.54
C ALA A 68 21.08 -6.02 0.51
N ASP A 69 19.96 -6.58 0.06
CA ASP A 69 19.93 -7.61 -0.99
C ASP A 69 20.50 -7.09 -2.32
N LEU A 70 20.28 -5.81 -2.66
CA LEU A 70 20.83 -5.16 -3.85
C LEU A 70 22.27 -4.68 -3.68
N GLY A 71 22.88 -4.79 -2.48
CA GLY A 71 24.23 -4.34 -2.17
C GLY A 71 24.35 -2.87 -1.80
N MET A 72 23.24 -2.22 -1.43
CA MET A 72 23.19 -0.81 -1.04
C MET A 72 23.32 -0.63 0.46
N HIS A 73 23.72 0.58 0.87
CA HIS A 73 23.63 1.06 2.26
C HIS A 73 22.41 1.95 2.44
N SER A 74 21.68 1.78 3.54
CA SER A 74 20.52 2.58 3.90
C SER A 74 20.82 3.45 5.11
N THR A 75 20.45 4.74 5.05
CA THR A 75 20.47 5.65 6.19
C THR A 75 19.04 5.98 6.59
N TYR A 76 18.66 5.63 7.80
CA TYR A 76 17.34 5.94 8.34
C TYR A 76 17.33 7.32 9.00
N LEU A 77 16.41 8.18 8.57
CA LEU A 77 16.14 9.51 9.12
C LEU A 77 14.70 9.54 9.63
N GLY A 78 14.52 9.22 10.90
CA GLY A 78 13.20 9.18 11.58
C GLY A 78 12.65 10.58 11.89
N PRO A 79 11.45 10.68 12.47
CA PRO A 79 10.75 11.94 12.72
C PRO A 79 11.52 12.93 13.62
N SER A 80 12.37 12.44 14.50
CA SER A 80 13.27 13.25 15.35
C SER A 80 14.63 13.50 14.72
N GLY A 81 15.01 12.75 13.69
CA GLY A 81 16.34 12.79 13.06
C GLY A 81 16.45 13.77 11.89
N SER A 82 15.37 14.43 11.48
CA SER A 82 15.34 15.34 10.33
C SER A 82 14.92 16.75 10.73
N GLN A 83 15.49 17.74 10.06
CA GLN A 83 15.10 19.15 10.17
C GLN A 83 14.12 19.58 9.07
N MET A 84 13.76 18.68 8.14
CA MET A 84 12.87 18.93 7.04
C MET A 84 11.51 19.47 7.52
N GLY A 85 11.07 20.55 6.89
CA GLY A 85 9.81 21.21 7.27
C GLY A 85 9.84 21.95 8.62
N LYS A 86 10.96 21.93 9.36
CA LYS A 86 11.14 22.60 10.65
C LYS A 86 12.10 23.80 10.53
N LYS A 87 13.38 23.51 10.36
CA LYS A 87 14.45 24.52 10.17
C LYS A 87 14.98 24.56 8.76
N GLU A 88 14.65 23.59 7.93
CA GLU A 88 15.09 23.48 6.56
C GLU A 88 13.89 23.23 5.64
N SER A 89 13.88 23.90 4.49
CA SER A 89 12.82 23.70 3.49
C SER A 89 12.90 22.30 2.87
N ILE A 90 11.77 21.78 2.38
CA ILE A 90 11.73 20.49 1.66
C ILE A 90 12.66 20.50 0.46
N ALA A 91 12.67 21.62 -0.30
CA ALA A 91 13.53 21.78 -1.46
C ALA A 91 15.02 21.75 -1.12
N ASP A 92 15.43 22.36 0.00
CA ASP A 92 16.83 22.37 0.40
C ASP A 92 17.26 21.00 0.95
N THR A 93 16.43 20.36 1.79
CA THR A 93 16.65 18.98 2.20
C THR A 93 16.79 18.05 1.00
N ALA A 94 15.91 18.17 0.00
CA ALA A 94 15.97 17.36 -1.22
C ALA A 94 17.29 17.53 -1.96
N ARG A 95 17.76 18.80 -2.16
CA ARG A 95 19.01 19.11 -2.83
C ARG A 95 20.23 18.57 -2.07
N VAL A 96 20.23 18.64 -0.75
CA VAL A 96 21.30 18.10 0.10
C VAL A 96 21.34 16.59 0.00
N LEU A 97 20.21 15.92 0.25
CA LEU A 97 20.14 14.46 0.20
C LEU A 97 20.46 13.92 -1.19
N GLY A 98 19.95 14.53 -2.25
CA GLY A 98 20.22 14.13 -3.62
C GLY A 98 21.68 14.28 -4.07
N ARG A 99 22.52 14.99 -3.31
CA ARG A 99 24.00 15.06 -3.53
C ARG A 99 24.76 14.04 -2.71
N MET A 100 24.14 13.44 -1.71
CA MET A 100 24.77 12.46 -0.82
C MET A 100 24.32 11.04 -1.11
N TYR A 101 23.11 10.86 -1.63
CA TYR A 101 22.46 9.57 -1.85
C TYR A 101 22.10 9.37 -3.31
N ASP A 102 22.03 8.10 -3.73
CA ASP A 102 21.60 7.70 -5.08
C ASP A 102 20.08 7.64 -5.24
N GLY A 103 19.34 7.55 -4.14
CA GLY A 103 17.88 7.56 -4.11
C GLY A 103 17.35 7.89 -2.72
N ILE A 104 16.08 8.34 -2.66
CA ILE A 104 15.44 8.78 -1.41
C ILE A 104 14.07 8.10 -1.30
N GLU A 105 13.83 7.40 -0.22
CA GLU A 105 12.49 7.00 0.19
C GLU A 105 11.89 8.09 1.09
N TYR A 106 10.61 8.36 0.91
CA TYR A 106 9.83 9.24 1.79
C TYR A 106 8.57 8.54 2.28
N ARG A 107 8.35 8.58 3.59
CA ARG A 107 7.10 8.19 4.22
C ARG A 107 6.61 9.31 5.15
N GLY A 108 5.42 9.85 4.86
CA GLY A 108 4.94 11.00 5.63
C GLY A 108 3.49 11.36 5.38
N PHE A 109 3.25 12.66 5.22
CA PHE A 109 1.93 13.25 5.17
C PHE A 109 1.48 13.51 3.73
N GLY A 110 1.49 14.79 3.26
CA GLY A 110 0.92 15.17 1.98
C GLY A 110 1.71 14.66 0.77
N GLN A 111 0.98 14.34 -0.29
CA GLN A 111 1.56 13.95 -1.59
C GLN A 111 2.41 15.08 -2.20
N ASP A 112 2.04 16.33 -1.96
CA ASP A 112 2.79 17.51 -2.40
C ASP A 112 4.21 17.54 -1.85
N LEU A 113 4.44 16.98 -0.65
CA LEU A 113 5.77 16.93 -0.02
C LEU A 113 6.70 15.97 -0.75
N VAL A 114 6.22 14.76 -1.09
CA VAL A 114 7.02 13.79 -1.83
C VAL A 114 7.24 14.22 -3.29
N GLU A 115 6.29 14.91 -3.89
CA GLU A 115 6.43 15.50 -5.22
C GLU A 115 7.47 16.64 -5.23
N GLN A 116 7.50 17.48 -4.19
CA GLN A 116 8.55 18.48 -4.02
C GLN A 116 9.93 17.84 -3.82
N LEU A 117 10.04 16.79 -3.00
CA LEU A 117 11.30 16.03 -2.87
C LEU A 117 11.77 15.52 -4.23
N ALA A 118 10.89 14.87 -5.00
CA ALA A 118 11.23 14.35 -6.33
C ALA A 118 11.66 15.45 -7.31
N LYS A 119 11.02 16.62 -7.25
CA LYS A 119 11.34 17.77 -8.10
C LYS A 119 12.74 18.32 -7.87
N TYR A 120 13.23 18.31 -6.64
CA TYR A 120 14.48 19.01 -6.28
C TYR A 120 15.64 18.07 -5.94
N ALA A 121 15.41 16.78 -5.73
CA ALA A 121 16.47 15.83 -5.33
C ALA A 121 17.50 15.56 -6.43
N GLY A 122 17.09 15.51 -7.71
CA GLY A 122 17.96 15.12 -8.82
C GLY A 122 18.32 13.63 -8.85
N VAL A 123 17.73 12.83 -7.96
CA VAL A 123 17.81 11.37 -7.88
C VAL A 123 16.40 10.81 -7.74
N PRO A 124 16.16 9.50 -8.02
CA PRO A 124 14.87 8.88 -7.80
C PRO A 124 14.36 9.05 -6.37
N VAL A 125 13.07 9.36 -6.25
CA VAL A 125 12.35 9.41 -4.98
C VAL A 125 11.24 8.36 -5.00
N TRP A 126 11.11 7.60 -3.92
CA TRP A 126 10.13 6.54 -3.76
C TRP A 126 9.16 6.88 -2.64
N ASN A 127 7.86 6.83 -2.95
CA ASN A 127 6.80 7.07 -2.00
C ASN A 127 6.54 5.80 -1.16
N GLY A 128 7.01 5.78 0.08
CA GLY A 128 6.75 4.74 1.05
C GLY A 128 5.33 4.79 1.64
N LEU A 129 4.72 5.97 1.69
CA LEU A 129 3.32 6.27 2.00
C LEU A 129 3.15 7.79 2.12
N THR A 130 2.06 8.29 1.55
CA THR A 130 1.47 9.61 1.88
C THR A 130 0.02 9.43 2.35
N ASN A 131 -0.68 10.53 2.66
CA ASN A 131 -2.10 10.46 2.99
C ASN A 131 -2.96 10.02 1.79
N GLU A 132 -2.49 10.36 0.57
CA GLU A 132 -3.23 10.15 -0.68
C GLU A 132 -2.83 8.85 -1.38
N PHE A 133 -1.54 8.41 -1.30
CA PHE A 133 -1.09 7.24 -2.05
C PHE A 133 -0.09 6.36 -1.28
N HIS A 134 -0.19 5.06 -1.52
CA HIS A 134 0.74 4.04 -1.03
C HIS A 134 1.17 3.06 -2.15
N PRO A 135 1.85 3.54 -3.21
CA PRO A 135 2.07 2.74 -4.42
C PRO A 135 2.91 1.47 -4.19
N THR A 136 3.83 1.49 -3.22
CA THR A 136 4.66 0.33 -2.88
C THR A 136 3.85 -0.80 -2.23
N GLN A 137 2.75 -0.48 -1.55
CA GLN A 137 1.82 -1.48 -1.02
C GLN A 137 1.08 -2.16 -2.17
N ILE A 138 0.53 -1.38 -3.09
CA ILE A 138 -0.29 -1.93 -4.19
C ILE A 138 0.51 -2.86 -5.09
N LEU A 139 1.79 -2.60 -5.33
CA LEU A 139 2.63 -3.57 -6.05
C LEU A 139 2.74 -4.90 -5.27
N ALA A 140 2.86 -4.85 -3.94
CA ALA A 140 2.92 -6.05 -3.12
C ALA A 140 1.59 -6.82 -3.15
N ASP A 141 0.48 -6.08 -3.05
CA ASP A 141 -0.86 -6.65 -3.14
C ASP A 141 -1.05 -7.38 -4.48
N PHE A 142 -0.66 -6.74 -5.57
CA PHE A 142 -0.79 -7.33 -6.91
C PHE A 142 0.14 -8.53 -7.13
N LEU A 143 1.37 -8.47 -6.64
CA LEU A 143 2.25 -9.64 -6.68
C LEU A 143 1.62 -10.82 -5.91
N THR A 144 1.05 -10.55 -4.74
CA THR A 144 0.38 -11.56 -3.92
C THR A 144 -0.85 -12.13 -4.64
N ILE A 145 -1.69 -11.26 -5.21
CA ILE A 145 -2.85 -11.71 -6.00
C ILE A 145 -2.42 -12.58 -7.19
N GLN A 146 -1.36 -12.21 -7.90
CA GLN A 146 -0.81 -13.03 -8.99
C GLN A 146 -0.31 -14.40 -8.52
N GLU A 147 0.31 -14.48 -7.34
CA GLU A 147 0.79 -15.74 -6.76
C GLU A 147 -0.36 -16.72 -6.46
N TYR A 148 -1.54 -16.21 -6.05
CA TYR A 148 -2.71 -17.03 -5.72
C TYR A 148 -3.65 -17.27 -6.90
N PHE A 149 -3.78 -16.33 -7.83
CA PHE A 149 -4.79 -16.36 -8.89
C PHE A 149 -4.20 -16.36 -10.31
N GLY A 150 -2.90 -16.24 -10.46
CA GLY A 150 -2.17 -16.29 -11.73
C GLY A 150 -2.24 -15.00 -12.55
N ASP A 151 -3.39 -14.34 -12.61
CA ASP A 151 -3.62 -13.11 -13.39
C ASP A 151 -4.38 -12.07 -12.55
N LEU A 152 -4.17 -10.79 -12.84
CA LEU A 152 -4.87 -9.68 -12.23
C LEU A 152 -6.15 -9.34 -12.99
N LYS A 153 -6.10 -9.42 -14.33
CA LYS A 153 -7.20 -8.98 -15.19
C LYS A 153 -8.50 -9.70 -14.87
N GLY A 154 -9.57 -8.93 -14.66
CA GLY A 154 -10.89 -9.46 -14.33
C GLY A 154 -11.06 -10.00 -12.91
N LYS A 155 -10.02 -9.97 -12.06
CA LYS A 155 -10.18 -10.33 -10.64
C LYS A 155 -10.94 -9.25 -9.91
N LYS A 156 -11.90 -9.67 -9.08
CA LYS A 156 -12.71 -8.77 -8.26
C LYS A 156 -12.02 -8.58 -6.91
N LEU A 157 -11.66 -7.33 -6.60
CA LEU A 157 -11.15 -6.88 -5.31
C LEU A 157 -12.19 -5.97 -4.66
N VAL A 158 -12.62 -6.32 -3.46
CA VAL A 158 -13.55 -5.52 -2.66
C VAL A 158 -12.78 -4.89 -1.51
N TYR A 159 -12.76 -3.56 -1.47
CA TYR A 159 -12.21 -2.80 -0.35
C TYR A 159 -13.34 -2.45 0.63
N MET A 160 -13.20 -2.89 1.89
CA MET A 160 -14.18 -2.73 2.95
C MET A 160 -13.73 -1.62 3.91
N GLY A 161 -14.52 -0.56 4.06
CA GLY A 161 -14.25 0.54 4.98
C GLY A 161 -13.94 1.87 4.31
N ASP A 162 -13.22 2.76 5.00
CA ASP A 162 -12.96 4.14 4.53
C ASP A 162 -11.99 4.18 3.35
N ALA A 163 -12.53 4.36 2.14
CA ALA A 163 -11.77 4.36 0.91
C ALA A 163 -11.27 5.76 0.46
N ARG A 164 -11.40 6.80 1.31
CA ARG A 164 -11.01 8.18 0.98
C ARG A 164 -9.51 8.48 1.12
N TYR A 165 -8.74 7.52 1.62
CA TYR A 165 -7.33 7.68 1.93
C TYR A 165 -6.45 6.78 1.06
N ASN A 166 -5.16 6.76 1.38
CA ASN A 166 -4.12 6.15 0.54
C ASN A 166 -4.40 4.72 0.07
N MET A 167 -4.99 3.85 0.89
CA MET A 167 -5.25 2.47 0.48
C MET A 167 -6.41 2.37 -0.51
N GLY A 168 -7.56 2.99 -0.21
CA GLY A 168 -8.70 3.02 -1.11
C GLY A 168 -8.36 3.66 -2.46
N ASP A 169 -7.73 4.84 -2.41
CA ASP A 169 -7.30 5.58 -3.59
C ASP A 169 -6.29 4.78 -4.43
N SER A 170 -5.26 4.21 -3.80
CA SER A 170 -4.21 3.48 -4.51
C SER A 170 -4.69 2.15 -5.09
N LEU A 171 -5.56 1.40 -4.37
CA LEU A 171 -6.17 0.18 -4.87
C LEU A 171 -7.08 0.46 -6.06
N MET A 172 -7.91 1.52 -5.99
CA MET A 172 -8.76 1.93 -7.10
C MET A 172 -7.92 2.26 -8.36
N VAL A 173 -6.88 3.08 -8.19
CA VAL A 173 -5.95 3.43 -9.29
C VAL A 173 -5.29 2.18 -9.87
N GLY A 174 -4.74 1.33 -9.00
CA GLY A 174 -4.07 0.11 -9.41
C GLY A 174 -5.00 -0.84 -10.16
N CYS A 175 -6.20 -1.09 -9.63
CA CYS A 175 -7.21 -1.94 -10.26
C CYS A 175 -7.63 -1.38 -11.63
N ALA A 176 -7.84 -0.05 -11.73
CA ALA A 176 -8.14 0.60 -13.00
C ALA A 176 -7.03 0.38 -14.03
N LYS A 177 -5.74 0.50 -13.62
CA LYS A 177 -4.58 0.26 -14.50
C LYS A 177 -4.47 -1.20 -14.96
N MET A 178 -4.76 -2.15 -14.08
CA MET A 178 -4.52 -3.58 -14.34
C MET A 178 -5.74 -4.34 -14.87
N GLY A 179 -6.81 -3.65 -15.23
CA GLY A 179 -8.01 -4.28 -15.77
C GLY A 179 -8.76 -5.15 -14.77
N MET A 180 -8.66 -4.83 -13.47
CA MET A 180 -9.36 -5.53 -12.38
C MET A 180 -10.76 -4.94 -12.16
N HIS A 181 -11.59 -5.68 -11.45
CA HIS A 181 -12.85 -5.19 -10.94
C HIS A 181 -12.67 -4.70 -9.51
N PHE A 182 -12.70 -3.39 -9.30
CA PHE A 182 -12.61 -2.75 -7.97
C PHE A 182 -14.01 -2.43 -7.45
N VAL A 183 -14.27 -2.77 -6.19
CA VAL A 183 -15.49 -2.40 -5.47
C VAL A 183 -15.09 -1.74 -4.16
N ALA A 184 -15.49 -0.49 -3.93
CA ALA A 184 -15.43 0.13 -2.61
C ALA A 184 -16.76 -0.10 -1.88
N CYS A 185 -16.70 -0.69 -0.69
CA CYS A 185 -17.87 -0.96 0.14
C CYS A 185 -17.78 -0.20 1.47
N ALA A 186 -18.65 0.80 1.62
CA ALA A 186 -18.79 1.62 2.82
C ALA A 186 -20.01 2.53 2.68
N PRO A 187 -20.46 3.26 3.73
CA PRO A 187 -21.34 4.42 3.57
C PRO A 187 -20.78 5.43 2.56
N GLU A 188 -21.64 6.04 1.74
CA GLU A 188 -21.26 6.90 0.59
C GLU A 188 -20.21 7.98 0.91
N LYS A 189 -20.26 8.54 2.13
CA LYS A 189 -19.31 9.58 2.57
C LYS A 189 -17.86 9.08 2.69
N TYR A 190 -17.64 7.77 2.66
CA TYR A 190 -16.33 7.13 2.72
C TYR A 190 -15.82 6.63 1.36
N PHE A 191 -16.51 6.94 0.28
CA PHE A 191 -16.01 6.64 -1.07
C PHE A 191 -14.86 7.57 -1.45
N PRO A 192 -13.98 7.16 -2.38
CA PRO A 192 -12.90 8.00 -2.90
C PRO A 192 -13.39 9.34 -3.46
N GLY A 193 -12.49 10.30 -3.55
CA GLY A 193 -12.81 11.62 -4.09
C GLY A 193 -13.27 11.57 -5.56
N ARG A 194 -14.29 12.37 -5.90
CA ARG A 194 -14.91 12.37 -7.24
C ARG A 194 -13.92 12.57 -8.37
N GLU A 195 -12.97 13.48 -8.22
CA GLU A 195 -11.97 13.77 -9.25
C GLU A 195 -11.10 12.53 -9.57
N LEU A 196 -10.68 11.81 -8.53
CA LEU A 196 -9.91 10.58 -8.71
C LEU A 196 -10.75 9.46 -9.32
N ILE A 197 -12.04 9.34 -8.93
CA ILE A 197 -12.98 8.39 -9.54
C ILE A 197 -13.09 8.65 -11.04
N GLU A 198 -13.29 9.92 -11.47
CA GLU A 198 -13.40 10.29 -12.89
C GLU A 198 -12.12 9.94 -13.67
N GLN A 199 -10.94 10.19 -13.09
CA GLN A 199 -9.64 9.80 -13.68
C GLN A 199 -9.53 8.27 -13.82
N CYS A 200 -9.88 7.52 -12.77
CA CYS A 200 -9.83 6.07 -12.80
C CYS A 200 -10.85 5.45 -13.76
N GLN A 201 -12.04 6.04 -13.92
CA GLN A 201 -13.03 5.62 -14.91
C GLN A 201 -12.53 5.78 -16.34
N ALA A 202 -11.81 6.87 -16.63
CA ALA A 202 -11.18 7.06 -17.93
C ALA A 202 -10.12 5.98 -18.22
N ILE A 203 -9.29 5.66 -17.24
CA ILE A 203 -8.30 4.57 -17.34
C ILE A 203 -9.00 3.21 -17.51
N ALA A 204 -10.04 2.95 -16.74
CA ALA A 204 -10.81 1.71 -16.79
C ALA A 204 -11.45 1.46 -18.16
N ALA A 205 -11.90 2.51 -18.84
CA ALA A 205 -12.42 2.41 -20.20
C ALA A 205 -11.38 1.91 -21.22
N GLU A 206 -10.09 2.18 -20.99
CA GLU A 206 -9.00 1.72 -21.86
C GLU A 206 -8.52 0.30 -21.50
N THR A 207 -8.52 -0.05 -20.21
CA THR A 207 -7.97 -1.34 -19.72
C THR A 207 -9.00 -2.46 -19.63
N GLY A 208 -10.29 -2.10 -19.63
CA GLY A 208 -11.40 -3.03 -19.38
C GLY A 208 -11.65 -3.30 -17.90
N ALA A 209 -11.11 -2.47 -16.99
CA ALA A 209 -11.44 -2.50 -15.58
C ALA A 209 -12.89 -2.04 -15.32
N THR A 210 -13.42 -2.41 -14.16
CA THR A 210 -14.71 -1.88 -13.67
C THR A 210 -14.54 -1.32 -12.27
N LEU A 211 -15.26 -0.23 -11.98
CA LEU A 211 -15.22 0.43 -10.68
C LEU A 211 -16.65 0.55 -10.16
N GLU A 212 -16.90 0.01 -8.97
CA GLU A 212 -18.22 0.03 -8.32
C GLU A 212 -18.12 0.61 -6.90
N PHE A 213 -19.19 1.25 -6.46
CA PHE A 213 -19.31 1.87 -5.15
C PHE A 213 -20.61 1.37 -4.53
N VAL A 214 -20.52 0.60 -3.47
CA VAL A 214 -21.65 -0.19 -2.92
C VAL A 214 -21.71 0.03 -1.41
N THR A 215 -22.93 0.15 -0.88
CA THR A 215 -23.15 0.33 0.57
C THR A 215 -23.60 -0.95 1.27
N ASP A 216 -23.92 -2.02 0.53
CA ASP A 216 -24.33 -3.31 1.08
C ASP A 216 -23.18 -4.33 0.98
N PRO A 217 -22.61 -4.76 2.13
CA PRO A 217 -21.49 -5.72 2.16
C PRO A 217 -21.80 -7.06 1.48
N MET A 218 -23.03 -7.54 1.55
CA MET A 218 -23.42 -8.81 0.91
C MET A 218 -23.48 -8.71 -0.61
N ILE A 219 -23.87 -7.55 -1.14
CA ILE A 219 -23.81 -7.27 -2.57
C ILE A 219 -22.37 -7.11 -3.03
N ALA A 220 -21.58 -6.33 -2.28
CA ALA A 220 -20.20 -6.04 -2.62
C ALA A 220 -19.33 -7.30 -2.67
N THR A 221 -19.41 -8.16 -1.65
CA THR A 221 -18.50 -9.31 -1.48
C THR A 221 -18.87 -10.53 -2.32
N LYS A 222 -20.07 -10.56 -2.92
CA LYS A 222 -20.49 -11.67 -3.77
C LYS A 222 -19.49 -11.96 -4.87
N ASP A 223 -19.04 -13.21 -4.96
CA ASP A 223 -18.07 -13.72 -5.96
C ASP A 223 -16.73 -12.94 -5.98
N ALA A 224 -16.34 -12.32 -4.86
CA ALA A 224 -15.06 -11.63 -4.74
C ALA A 224 -13.90 -12.62 -4.76
N HIS A 225 -12.80 -12.25 -5.43
CA HIS A 225 -11.52 -12.96 -5.35
C HIS A 225 -10.74 -12.52 -4.12
N VAL A 226 -10.79 -11.23 -3.81
CA VAL A 226 -10.11 -10.62 -2.67
C VAL A 226 -11.09 -9.73 -1.91
N ILE A 227 -11.12 -9.89 -0.58
CA ILE A 227 -11.68 -8.91 0.34
C ILE A 227 -10.50 -8.26 1.05
N TYR A 228 -10.40 -6.95 0.91
CA TYR A 228 -9.34 -6.11 1.47
C TYR A 228 -9.92 -5.13 2.49
N THR A 229 -9.23 -4.88 3.59
CA THR A 229 -9.59 -3.81 4.51
C THR A 229 -8.35 -3.14 5.10
N ASP A 230 -8.53 -2.01 5.75
CA ASP A 230 -7.52 -1.28 6.51
C ASP A 230 -8.15 -0.79 7.82
N VAL A 231 -7.33 -0.33 8.75
CA VAL A 231 -7.79 0.24 10.03
C VAL A 231 -8.81 1.36 9.80
N TRP A 232 -9.86 1.40 10.63
CA TRP A 232 -10.92 2.39 10.49
C TRP A 232 -10.49 3.82 10.81
N VAL A 233 -9.43 3.98 11.60
CA VAL A 233 -8.86 5.27 11.93
C VAL A 233 -7.41 5.29 11.49
N SER A 234 -7.12 6.14 10.51
CA SER A 234 -5.79 6.23 9.93
C SER A 234 -4.79 6.91 10.87
N MET A 235 -3.53 6.56 10.72
CA MET A 235 -2.45 7.14 11.52
C MET A 235 -2.40 8.66 11.36
N GLY A 236 -2.62 9.38 12.47
CA GLY A 236 -2.59 10.84 12.54
C GLY A 236 -3.98 11.48 12.54
N GLU A 237 -5.07 10.69 12.45
CA GLU A 237 -6.41 11.17 12.78
C GLU A 237 -6.59 11.33 14.31
N PRO A 238 -7.41 12.27 14.77
CA PRO A 238 -7.63 12.49 16.21
C PRO A 238 -8.47 11.35 16.81
N ASP A 239 -8.23 11.02 18.08
CA ASP A 239 -8.99 9.99 18.81
C ASP A 239 -10.50 10.24 18.86
N SER A 240 -10.93 11.49 18.67
CA SER A 240 -12.35 11.86 18.67
C SER A 240 -13.16 11.23 17.53
N VAL A 241 -12.52 10.70 16.48
CA VAL A 241 -13.23 10.09 15.35
C VAL A 241 -13.59 8.61 15.58
N TRP A 242 -13.04 7.96 16.63
CA TRP A 242 -13.28 6.53 16.87
C TRP A 242 -14.75 6.18 17.04
N GLU A 243 -15.49 6.95 17.83
CA GLU A 243 -16.91 6.66 18.10
C GLU A 243 -17.74 6.65 16.80
N GLU A 244 -17.55 7.67 15.96
CA GLU A 244 -18.22 7.77 14.66
C GLU A 244 -17.82 6.60 13.73
N ARG A 245 -16.51 6.31 13.63
CA ARG A 245 -16.01 5.25 12.78
C ARG A 245 -16.54 3.88 13.20
N ILE A 246 -16.53 3.58 14.49
CA ILE A 246 -17.05 2.33 15.03
C ILE A 246 -18.55 2.20 14.71
N ALA A 247 -19.33 3.26 14.98
CA ALA A 247 -20.77 3.23 14.75
C ALA A 247 -21.12 2.99 13.28
N GLU A 248 -20.37 3.60 12.35
CA GLU A 248 -20.71 3.59 10.94
C GLU A 248 -20.06 2.46 10.15
N LEU A 249 -18.85 2.01 10.52
CA LEU A 249 -18.12 0.98 9.78
C LEU A 249 -18.26 -0.43 10.37
N THR A 250 -18.86 -0.58 11.55
CA THR A 250 -19.13 -1.92 12.10
C THR A 250 -19.93 -2.83 11.15
N PRO A 251 -20.92 -2.35 10.36
CA PRO A 251 -21.59 -3.17 9.37
C PRO A 251 -20.68 -3.68 8.24
N ASP A 252 -19.58 -2.96 7.97
CA ASP A 252 -18.60 -3.28 6.93
C ASP A 252 -17.42 -4.09 7.45
N ARG A 253 -17.43 -4.50 8.73
CA ARG A 253 -16.40 -5.39 9.31
C ARG A 253 -16.31 -6.69 8.53
N VAL A 254 -15.09 -7.07 8.15
CA VAL A 254 -14.86 -8.34 7.47
C VAL A 254 -15.06 -9.50 8.44
N THR A 255 -16.06 -10.33 8.17
CA THR A 255 -16.47 -11.47 8.97
C THR A 255 -16.44 -12.73 8.14
N LYS A 256 -16.49 -13.90 8.82
CA LYS A 256 -16.62 -15.19 8.13
C LYS A 256 -17.82 -15.24 7.19
N ALA A 257 -18.95 -14.63 7.54
CA ALA A 257 -20.14 -14.60 6.68
C ALA A 257 -19.89 -13.90 5.35
N LEU A 258 -19.11 -12.81 5.34
CA LEU A 258 -18.72 -12.11 4.11
C LEU A 258 -17.71 -12.93 3.28
N MET A 259 -16.77 -13.61 3.93
CA MET A 259 -15.85 -14.54 3.26
C MET A 259 -16.61 -15.72 2.63
N ASP A 260 -17.56 -16.31 3.34
CA ASP A 260 -18.41 -17.41 2.83
C ASP A 260 -19.28 -16.94 1.64
N ASN A 261 -19.81 -15.71 1.68
CA ASN A 261 -20.55 -15.10 0.59
C ASN A 261 -19.72 -14.89 -0.68
N ALA A 262 -18.43 -14.57 -0.51
CA ALA A 262 -17.49 -14.45 -1.63
C ALA A 262 -17.10 -15.81 -2.24
N GLY A 263 -17.17 -16.88 -1.46
CA GLY A 263 -16.86 -18.25 -1.87
C GLY A 263 -15.48 -18.74 -1.44
N ALA A 264 -15.26 -20.04 -1.51
CA ALA A 264 -14.06 -20.72 -0.98
C ALA A 264 -12.73 -20.28 -1.62
N GLN A 265 -12.76 -19.71 -2.81
CA GLN A 265 -11.58 -19.19 -3.51
C GLN A 265 -11.13 -17.82 -2.99
N CYS A 266 -12.00 -17.11 -2.25
CA CYS A 266 -11.70 -15.76 -1.76
C CYS A 266 -10.49 -15.76 -0.81
N ARG A 267 -9.68 -14.71 -0.90
CA ARG A 267 -8.58 -14.44 0.02
C ARG A 267 -8.82 -13.12 0.75
N PHE A 268 -8.42 -13.11 2.01
CA PHE A 268 -8.41 -11.92 2.85
C PHE A 268 -7.05 -11.25 2.80
N MET A 269 -7.02 -9.94 2.60
CA MET A 269 -5.81 -9.11 2.56
C MET A 269 -5.94 -7.87 3.46
N HIS A 270 -4.81 -7.39 3.97
CA HIS A 270 -4.74 -6.23 4.84
C HIS A 270 -3.30 -5.70 4.88
N CYS A 271 -3.10 -4.40 4.66
CA CYS A 271 -1.76 -3.78 4.66
C CYS A 271 -1.03 -3.80 6.01
N LEU A 272 -1.71 -4.16 7.08
CA LEU A 272 -1.23 -4.14 8.48
C LEU A 272 -0.77 -2.74 8.97
N PRO A 273 -0.96 -2.41 10.27
CA PRO A 273 -1.44 -3.29 11.36
C PRO A 273 -2.93 -3.56 11.24
N ALA A 274 -3.43 -4.62 11.84
CA ALA A 274 -4.85 -4.95 11.96
C ALA A 274 -5.28 -4.99 13.43
N PHE A 275 -6.52 -4.59 13.69
CA PHE A 275 -7.12 -4.63 15.04
C PHE A 275 -8.18 -5.75 15.11
N HIS A 276 -7.72 -6.98 15.01
CA HIS A 276 -8.56 -8.18 15.01
C HIS A 276 -8.74 -8.80 16.38
N ASP A 277 -7.91 -8.40 17.37
CA ASP A 277 -7.89 -8.95 18.75
C ASP A 277 -7.54 -7.90 19.80
N LEU A 278 -7.38 -8.34 21.05
CA LEU A 278 -7.01 -7.50 22.19
C LEU A 278 -5.51 -7.54 22.54
N ASN A 279 -4.64 -8.05 21.66
CA ASN A 279 -3.21 -8.17 21.96
C ASN A 279 -2.43 -6.86 21.75
N THR A 280 -3.07 -5.81 21.23
CA THR A 280 -2.48 -4.48 21.06
C THR A 280 -2.94 -3.51 22.16
N ALA A 281 -2.14 -2.46 22.41
CA ALA A 281 -2.52 -1.40 23.35
C ALA A 281 -3.79 -0.68 22.89
N VAL A 282 -3.87 -0.35 21.58
CA VAL A 282 -5.04 0.31 20.98
C VAL A 282 -6.28 -0.58 21.07
N GLY A 283 -6.16 -1.88 20.75
CA GLY A 283 -7.29 -2.82 20.85
C GLY A 283 -7.87 -2.89 22.27
N LYS A 284 -7.01 -2.91 23.30
CA LYS A 284 -7.45 -2.89 24.71
C LYS A 284 -8.14 -1.57 25.07
N GLU A 285 -7.59 -0.45 24.65
CA GLU A 285 -8.19 0.88 24.92
C GLU A 285 -9.58 1.02 24.28
N ILE A 286 -9.73 0.54 23.03
CA ILE A 286 -11.02 0.56 22.33
C ILE A 286 -12.02 -0.40 22.99
N TYR A 287 -11.58 -1.58 23.44
CA TYR A 287 -12.42 -2.48 24.19
C TYR A 287 -12.92 -1.87 25.52
N GLU A 288 -12.03 -1.22 26.27
CA GLU A 288 -12.39 -0.54 27.52
C GLU A 288 -13.41 0.59 27.31
N LYS A 289 -13.30 1.33 26.18
CA LYS A 289 -14.18 2.47 25.89
C LYS A 289 -15.50 2.06 25.22
N PHE A 290 -15.47 1.09 24.30
CA PHE A 290 -16.60 0.81 23.41
C PHE A 290 -17.11 -0.64 23.51
N GLY A 291 -16.42 -1.54 24.24
CA GLY A 291 -16.84 -2.92 24.47
C GLY A 291 -16.72 -3.82 23.23
N ILE A 292 -15.93 -3.43 22.22
CA ILE A 292 -15.69 -4.24 21.01
C ILE A 292 -14.28 -4.85 21.05
N ASP A 293 -14.19 -6.12 20.70
CA ASP A 293 -12.98 -6.94 20.77
C ASP A 293 -12.21 -7.05 19.44
N CYS A 294 -12.82 -6.62 18.35
CA CYS A 294 -12.20 -6.50 17.03
C CYS A 294 -12.82 -5.33 16.26
N MET A 295 -12.10 -4.75 15.32
CA MET A 295 -12.55 -3.59 14.56
C MET A 295 -12.86 -3.96 13.10
N GLU A 296 -11.97 -3.73 12.19
CA GLU A 296 -12.18 -3.87 10.73
C GLU A 296 -12.27 -5.32 10.25
N VAL A 297 -11.78 -6.28 11.05
CA VAL A 297 -11.81 -7.71 10.74
C VAL A 297 -11.93 -8.53 12.03
N THR A 298 -12.63 -9.66 11.97
CA THR A 298 -12.68 -10.61 13.07
C THR A 298 -11.42 -11.48 13.14
N ASP A 299 -11.02 -11.90 14.35
CA ASP A 299 -9.88 -12.77 14.56
C ASP A 299 -10.02 -14.11 13.80
N GLU A 300 -11.25 -14.65 13.74
CA GLU A 300 -11.57 -15.86 12.96
C GLU A 300 -11.18 -15.74 11.47
N VAL A 301 -11.36 -14.57 10.86
CA VAL A 301 -10.97 -14.32 9.45
C VAL A 301 -9.47 -14.08 9.36
N PHE A 302 -8.93 -13.25 10.25
CA PHE A 302 -7.52 -12.86 10.23
C PHE A 302 -6.58 -14.06 10.38
N GLU A 303 -6.91 -15.01 11.26
CA GLU A 303 -6.14 -16.23 11.53
C GLU A 303 -6.53 -17.44 10.65
N SER A 304 -7.46 -17.24 9.69
CA SER A 304 -7.90 -18.33 8.80
C SER A 304 -6.89 -18.63 7.68
N GLU A 305 -7.02 -19.82 7.06
CA GLU A 305 -6.25 -20.20 5.86
C GLU A 305 -6.56 -19.31 4.63
N ALA A 306 -7.67 -18.56 4.66
CA ALA A 306 -8.01 -17.60 3.60
C ALA A 306 -7.22 -16.29 3.74
N SER A 307 -6.64 -16.02 4.90
CA SER A 307 -5.82 -14.84 5.16
C SER A 307 -4.42 -15.00 4.56
N ILE A 308 -4.04 -14.06 3.70
CA ILE A 308 -2.73 -14.05 3.04
C ILE A 308 -1.93 -12.77 3.37
N VAL A 309 -2.25 -12.14 4.49
CA VAL A 309 -1.68 -10.86 4.92
C VAL A 309 -0.16 -10.91 5.17
N PHE A 310 0.38 -12.07 5.55
CA PHE A 310 1.83 -12.19 5.80
C PHE A 310 2.61 -12.44 4.50
N ASP A 311 2.02 -13.13 3.51
CA ASP A 311 2.60 -13.22 2.15
C ASP A 311 2.60 -11.85 1.48
N GLU A 312 1.54 -11.08 1.65
CA GLU A 312 1.43 -9.69 1.23
C GLU A 312 2.51 -8.81 1.87
N ALA A 313 2.70 -8.93 3.19
CA ALA A 313 3.74 -8.20 3.91
C ALA A 313 5.15 -8.58 3.46
N GLU A 314 5.44 -9.86 3.19
CA GLU A 314 6.71 -10.32 2.61
C GLU A 314 6.94 -9.68 1.24
N ASN A 315 5.92 -9.66 0.40
CA ASN A 315 6.01 -9.16 -0.97
C ASN A 315 6.37 -7.66 -1.04
N ARG A 316 6.13 -6.87 0.02
CA ARG A 316 6.59 -5.49 0.14
C ARG A 316 8.10 -5.36 -0.11
N MET A 317 8.90 -6.25 0.48
CA MET A 317 10.36 -6.23 0.28
C MET A 317 10.73 -6.52 -1.18
N HIS A 318 10.05 -7.46 -1.83
CA HIS A 318 10.38 -7.87 -3.21
C HIS A 318 9.98 -6.80 -4.23
N THR A 319 8.82 -6.18 -4.06
CA THR A 319 8.35 -5.12 -4.97
C THR A 319 9.11 -3.81 -4.78
N ILE A 320 9.45 -3.44 -3.56
CA ILE A 320 10.34 -2.31 -3.27
C ILE A 320 11.73 -2.54 -3.90
N LYS A 321 12.26 -3.76 -3.80
CA LYS A 321 13.51 -4.16 -4.46
C LYS A 321 13.43 -3.93 -5.97
N ALA A 322 12.33 -4.36 -6.61
CA ALA A 322 12.12 -4.18 -8.05
C ALA A 322 12.06 -2.70 -8.44
N VAL A 323 11.34 -1.87 -7.66
CA VAL A 323 11.26 -0.41 -7.90
C VAL A 323 12.65 0.22 -7.82
N MET A 324 13.42 -0.04 -6.74
CA MET A 324 14.78 0.49 -6.59
C MET A 324 15.70 0.01 -7.71
N ALA A 325 15.65 -1.27 -8.06
CA ALA A 325 16.48 -1.87 -9.12
C ALA A 325 16.18 -1.29 -10.51
N ALA A 326 14.92 -0.99 -10.79
CA ALA A 326 14.50 -0.47 -12.10
C ALA A 326 14.79 1.02 -12.28
N THR A 327 14.84 1.78 -11.17
CA THR A 327 14.90 3.26 -11.21
C THR A 327 16.31 3.82 -10.96
N LEU A 328 17.23 3.07 -10.34
CA LEU A 328 18.62 3.43 -10.12
C LEU A 328 19.53 3.00 -11.30
#